data_75c6f06791327da04f220b7d8e75104a
#
_entry.id   75c6f06791327da04f220b7d8e75104a
#
_cell.length_a   1.000
_cell.length_b   1.000
_cell.length_c   1.000
_cell.angle_alpha   90.00
_cell.angle_beta   90.00
_cell.angle_gamma   90.00
#
_symmetry.space_group_name_H-M   'P 1'
#
loop_
_entity.id
_entity.type
_entity.pdbx_description
1 polymer ?
#
loop_
_entity_poly.entity_id
_entity_poly.type
_entity_poly.pdbx_seq_one_letter_code
_entity_poly.pdbx_strand_id
1 'polypeptide(L)'
;YANIDFAIGFTNYNDIKTYLGMPQSAAFTYDYMLIDIDNSDLLNNFDVYSSKKNYFVTSFDLYALKRGVEVLKRLSLPVEIMKVYFSNLMSQSEDDYFNYIATGCRVKWNQDKIYFPLLNEDLDVIKENQRLSKIRFKGLSNEYKTSLMEWTQDICGDSNGVKKACRQIERGV
;
A
#
# COMPACT_ATOMS: atom_id res chain seq x y z
N TYR A 1 14.89 2.57 10.18
CA TYR A 1 13.95 3.58 10.64
C TYR A 1 12.98 2.94 11.62
N ALA A 2 13.12 3.15 12.92
CA ALA A 2 12.21 2.57 13.93
C ALA A 2 11.90 1.08 13.72
N ASN A 3 12.92 0.24 13.47
CA ASN A 3 12.83 -1.18 13.13
C ASN A 3 12.16 -1.48 11.76
N ILE A 4 12.16 -0.49 10.86
CA ILE A 4 11.73 -0.69 9.47
C ILE A 4 12.96 -0.55 8.58
N ASP A 5 13.25 -1.55 7.78
CA ASP A 5 14.28 -1.52 6.76
C ASP A 5 13.68 -1.10 5.43
N PHE A 6 14.40 -0.29 4.67
CA PHE A 6 14.00 0.16 3.34
C PHE A 6 14.98 -0.37 2.30
N ALA A 7 14.46 -1.08 1.32
CA ALA A 7 15.20 -1.51 0.14
C ALA A 7 14.69 -0.73 -1.09
N ILE A 8 15.50 0.20 -1.59
CA ILE A 8 15.12 1.09 -2.69
C ILE A 8 15.92 0.74 -3.93
N GLY A 9 15.26 0.67 -5.09
CA GLY A 9 15.89 0.43 -6.38
C GLY A 9 16.17 -1.04 -6.70
N PHE A 10 15.67 -1.97 -5.89
CA PHE A 10 15.76 -3.39 -6.17
C PHE A 10 14.58 -3.85 -7.02
N THR A 11 14.83 -4.79 -7.92
CA THR A 11 13.82 -5.30 -8.85
C THR A 11 13.43 -6.75 -8.60
N ASN A 12 14.10 -7.44 -7.67
CA ASN A 12 13.80 -8.81 -7.29
C ASN A 12 14.39 -9.17 -5.91
N TYR A 13 13.92 -10.28 -5.33
CA TYR A 13 14.38 -10.76 -4.02
C TYR A 13 15.85 -11.15 -3.98
N ASN A 14 16.42 -11.67 -5.05
CA ASN A 14 17.79 -12.14 -5.07
C ASN A 14 18.78 -10.99 -4.94
N ASP A 15 18.50 -9.87 -5.58
CA ASP A 15 19.33 -8.67 -5.47
C ASP A 15 19.28 -8.10 -4.04
N ILE A 16 18.10 -8.11 -3.39
CA ILE A 16 17.97 -7.71 -1.98
C ILE A 16 18.79 -8.62 -1.08
N LYS A 17 18.70 -9.95 -1.26
CA LYS A 17 19.49 -10.92 -0.49
C LYS A 17 20.99 -10.71 -0.67
N THR A 18 21.43 -10.52 -1.91
CA THR A 18 22.82 -10.23 -2.22
C THR A 18 23.31 -8.97 -1.52
N TYR A 19 22.53 -7.90 -1.57
CA TYR A 19 22.84 -6.65 -0.88
C TYR A 19 22.94 -6.81 0.63
N LEU A 20 22.08 -7.62 1.24
CA LEU A 20 22.07 -7.91 2.67
C LEU A 20 23.11 -8.97 3.07
N GLY A 21 23.91 -9.50 2.14
CA GLY A 21 24.85 -10.57 2.41
C GLY A 21 24.22 -11.90 2.80
N MET A 22 22.94 -12.10 2.43
CA MET A 22 22.18 -13.31 2.74
C MET A 22 22.42 -14.40 1.68
N PRO A 23 22.49 -15.69 2.07
CA PRO A 23 22.44 -16.78 1.11
C PRO A 23 21.14 -16.73 0.28
N GLN A 24 21.21 -17.08 -1.01
CA GLN A 24 20.03 -17.07 -1.90
C GLN A 24 18.90 -17.99 -1.42
N SER A 25 19.25 -19.09 -0.74
CA SER A 25 18.30 -20.04 -0.16
C SER A 25 17.69 -19.56 1.19
N ALA A 26 18.25 -18.52 1.81
CA ALA A 26 17.74 -18.03 3.09
C ALA A 26 16.36 -17.37 2.94
N ALA A 27 15.49 -17.59 3.91
CA ALA A 27 14.24 -16.84 4.03
C ALA A 27 14.49 -15.48 4.70
N PHE A 28 13.72 -14.48 4.35
CA PHE A 28 13.68 -13.23 5.10
C PHE A 28 13.07 -13.47 6.47
N THR A 29 13.59 -12.79 7.49
CA THR A 29 13.13 -12.91 8.89
C THR A 29 12.19 -11.78 9.30
N TYR A 30 11.61 -11.09 8.33
CA TYR A 30 10.65 -10.01 8.59
C TYR A 30 9.25 -10.57 8.85
N ASP A 31 8.54 -9.98 9.81
CA ASP A 31 7.13 -10.29 10.06
C ASP A 31 6.25 -9.88 8.87
N TYR A 32 6.57 -8.75 8.25
CA TYR A 32 5.89 -8.20 7.09
C TYR A 32 6.90 -7.62 6.09
N MET A 33 6.61 -7.83 4.82
CA MET A 33 7.33 -7.22 3.71
C MET A 33 6.30 -6.52 2.83
N LEU A 34 6.44 -5.22 2.65
CA LEU A 34 5.62 -4.41 1.76
C LEU A 34 6.42 -4.13 0.50
N ILE A 35 5.84 -4.42 -0.66
CA ILE A 35 6.48 -4.25 -1.96
C ILE A 35 5.66 -3.25 -2.76
N ASP A 36 6.30 -2.17 -3.16
CA ASP A 36 5.73 -1.18 -4.06
C ASP A 36 6.01 -1.58 -5.52
N ILE A 37 4.95 -1.79 -6.30
CA ILE A 37 5.01 -2.22 -7.70
C ILE A 37 4.48 -1.10 -8.58
N ASP A 38 5.36 -0.41 -9.26
CA ASP A 38 5.06 0.72 -10.15
C ASP A 38 5.13 0.38 -11.64
N ASN A 39 5.56 -0.84 -11.98
CA ASN A 39 5.66 -1.30 -13.36
C ASN A 39 5.38 -2.82 -13.48
N SER A 40 5.14 -3.27 -14.72
CA SER A 40 4.72 -4.63 -15.00
C SER A 40 5.81 -5.70 -14.77
N ASP A 41 7.08 -5.34 -14.88
CA ASP A 41 8.18 -6.31 -14.75
C ASP A 41 8.31 -6.80 -13.32
N LEU A 42 7.99 -5.94 -12.35
CA LEU A 42 8.02 -6.26 -10.92
C LEU A 42 6.93 -7.27 -10.51
N LEU A 43 5.81 -7.37 -11.24
CA LEU A 43 4.75 -8.33 -10.95
C LEU A 43 5.26 -9.78 -10.90
N ASN A 44 6.14 -10.14 -11.84
CA ASN A 44 6.70 -11.48 -11.92
C ASN A 44 7.93 -11.65 -11.02
N ASN A 45 8.74 -10.60 -10.93
CA ASN A 45 10.00 -10.64 -10.18
C ASN A 45 9.78 -10.76 -8.66
N PHE A 46 8.66 -10.24 -8.16
CA PHE A 46 8.27 -10.32 -6.76
C PHE A 46 7.12 -11.30 -6.48
N ASP A 47 6.75 -12.10 -7.48
CA ASP A 47 5.73 -13.15 -7.35
C ASP A 47 4.44 -12.67 -6.66
N VAL A 48 3.78 -11.71 -7.30
CA VAL A 48 2.53 -11.11 -6.78
C VAL A 48 1.45 -12.15 -6.46
N TYR A 49 1.53 -13.32 -7.10
CA TYR A 49 0.54 -14.40 -6.93
C TYR A 49 0.66 -15.13 -5.58
N SER A 50 1.84 -15.12 -4.96
CA SER A 50 2.09 -15.71 -3.64
C SER A 50 1.91 -14.70 -2.51
N SER A 51 1.67 -13.44 -2.80
CA SER A 51 1.50 -12.42 -1.78
C SER A 51 0.22 -12.63 -0.97
N LYS A 52 0.31 -12.41 0.34
CA LYS A 52 -0.82 -12.59 1.27
C LYS A 52 -1.95 -11.60 1.01
N LYS A 53 -1.60 -10.38 0.60
CA LYS A 53 -2.52 -9.28 0.33
C LYS A 53 -2.00 -8.44 -0.83
N ASN A 54 -2.90 -7.98 -1.68
CA ASN A 54 -2.61 -7.06 -2.75
C ASN A 54 -3.53 -5.84 -2.66
N TYR A 55 -2.95 -4.66 -2.86
CA TYR A 55 -3.66 -3.40 -2.82
C TYR A 55 -3.43 -2.62 -4.10
N PHE A 56 -4.48 -2.04 -4.64
CA PHE A 56 -4.38 -1.04 -5.69
C PHE A 56 -4.57 0.33 -5.06
N VAL A 57 -3.44 1.02 -4.88
CA VAL A 57 -3.40 2.34 -4.25
C VAL A 57 -3.49 3.39 -5.35
N THR A 58 -4.47 4.26 -5.27
CA THR A 58 -4.67 5.30 -6.28
C THR A 58 -5.28 6.58 -5.70
N SER A 59 -5.01 7.70 -6.37
CA SER A 59 -5.80 8.91 -6.31
C SER A 59 -6.67 9.00 -7.57
N PHE A 60 -7.57 9.99 -7.65
CA PHE A 60 -8.37 10.20 -8.89
C PHE A 60 -7.64 10.97 -9.99
N ASP A 61 -6.29 10.98 -9.97
CA ASP A 61 -5.54 11.37 -11.15
C ASP A 61 -5.72 10.34 -12.26
N LEU A 62 -6.34 10.75 -13.37
CA LEU A 62 -6.67 9.85 -14.48
C LEU A 62 -5.44 9.23 -15.14
N TYR A 63 -4.30 9.92 -15.15
CA TYR A 63 -3.07 9.39 -15.73
C TYR A 63 -2.47 8.31 -14.84
N ALA A 64 -2.39 8.57 -13.53
CA ALA A 64 -1.94 7.59 -12.56
C ALA A 64 -2.84 6.35 -12.57
N LEU A 65 -4.17 6.56 -12.60
CA LEU A 65 -5.16 5.49 -12.66
C LEU A 65 -4.99 4.60 -13.91
N LYS A 66 -4.89 5.21 -15.10
CA LYS A 66 -4.67 4.48 -16.35
C LYS A 66 -3.35 3.73 -16.35
N ARG A 67 -2.27 4.35 -15.87
CA ARG A 67 -0.97 3.69 -15.75
C ARG A 67 -1.02 2.47 -14.84
N GLY A 68 -1.67 2.59 -13.68
CA GLY A 68 -1.86 1.46 -12.78
C GLY A 68 -2.68 0.33 -13.43
N VAL A 69 -3.74 0.66 -14.15
CA VAL A 69 -4.55 -0.33 -14.89
C VAL A 69 -3.73 -1.04 -15.98
N GLU A 70 -2.83 -0.33 -16.68
CA GLU A 70 -1.93 -0.96 -17.67
C GLU A 70 -0.97 -1.98 -17.00
N VAL A 71 -0.52 -1.73 -15.79
CA VAL A 71 0.24 -2.73 -15.01
C VAL A 71 -0.63 -3.95 -14.72
N LEU A 72 -1.88 -3.74 -14.24
CA LEU A 72 -2.80 -4.83 -13.93
C LEU A 72 -3.18 -5.69 -15.16
N LYS A 73 -3.23 -5.11 -16.36
CA LYS A 73 -3.48 -5.86 -17.60
C LYS A 73 -2.40 -6.90 -17.93
N ARG A 74 -1.22 -6.77 -17.33
CA ARG A 74 -0.11 -7.73 -17.51
C ARG A 74 -0.20 -8.95 -16.58
N LEU A 75 -1.15 -8.97 -15.65
CA LEU A 75 -1.38 -10.14 -14.82
C LEU A 75 -1.74 -11.36 -15.68
N SER A 76 -1.01 -12.46 -15.47
CA SER A 76 -1.22 -13.71 -16.21
C SER A 76 -2.30 -14.60 -15.57
N LEU A 77 -2.51 -14.47 -14.26
CA LEU A 77 -3.50 -15.20 -13.48
C LEU A 77 -4.39 -14.22 -12.70
N PRO A 78 -5.60 -14.63 -12.31
CA PRO A 78 -6.46 -13.82 -11.46
C PRO A 78 -5.82 -13.56 -10.07
N VAL A 79 -5.83 -12.31 -9.66
CA VAL A 79 -5.33 -11.87 -8.34
C VAL A 79 -6.44 -11.13 -7.62
N GLU A 80 -6.62 -11.44 -6.32
CA GLU A 80 -7.52 -10.67 -5.46
C GLU A 80 -6.82 -9.38 -5.01
N ILE A 81 -7.48 -8.24 -5.21
CA ILE A 81 -6.93 -6.92 -4.95
C ILE A 81 -7.97 -6.06 -4.23
N MET A 82 -7.55 -5.41 -3.15
CA MET A 82 -8.35 -4.39 -2.46
C MET A 82 -8.00 -3.00 -2.98
N LYS A 83 -9.02 -2.16 -3.16
CA LYS A 83 -8.86 -0.77 -3.59
C LYS A 83 -8.56 0.13 -2.38
N VAL A 84 -7.53 0.94 -2.48
CA VAL A 84 -7.18 1.98 -1.49
C VAL A 84 -7.14 3.32 -2.20
N TYR A 85 -8.02 4.22 -1.78
CA TYR A 85 -8.21 5.51 -2.43
C TYR A 85 -7.70 6.66 -1.57
N PHE A 86 -6.79 7.43 -2.11
CA PHE A 86 -6.40 8.73 -1.55
C PHE A 86 -7.27 9.82 -2.17
N SER A 87 -8.49 9.94 -1.63
CA SER A 87 -9.50 10.88 -2.09
C SER A 87 -10.52 11.16 -0.97
N ASN A 88 -11.09 12.36 -0.96
CA ASN A 88 -12.04 12.76 0.06
C ASN A 88 -13.36 11.98 0.02
N LEU A 89 -13.83 11.60 -1.13
CA LEU A 89 -14.97 10.69 -1.33
C LEU A 89 -14.99 10.28 -2.79
N MET A 90 -15.26 9.02 -3.01
CA MET A 90 -15.49 8.52 -4.35
C MET A 90 -16.97 8.55 -4.66
N SER A 91 -17.35 9.23 -5.71
CA SER A 91 -18.71 9.10 -6.23
C SER A 91 -18.91 7.72 -6.86
N GLN A 92 -20.14 7.23 -6.91
CA GLN A 92 -20.44 5.98 -7.60
C GLN A 92 -19.98 6.01 -9.07
N SER A 93 -20.10 7.16 -9.72
CA SER A 93 -19.66 7.35 -11.11
C SER A 93 -18.15 7.20 -11.30
N GLU A 94 -17.35 7.60 -10.31
CA GLU A 94 -15.89 7.41 -10.36
C GLU A 94 -15.51 5.95 -10.18
N ASP A 95 -16.16 5.23 -9.27
CA ASP A 95 -15.94 3.78 -9.12
C ASP A 95 -16.40 3.01 -10.36
N ASP A 96 -17.52 3.39 -10.95
CA ASP A 96 -18.02 2.81 -12.20
C ASP A 96 -17.05 3.06 -13.35
N TYR A 97 -16.50 4.28 -13.47
CA TYR A 97 -15.48 4.60 -14.46
C TYR A 97 -14.21 3.76 -14.24
N PHE A 98 -13.74 3.65 -13.00
CA PHE A 98 -12.60 2.80 -12.68
C PHE A 98 -12.86 1.35 -13.08
N ASN A 99 -13.99 0.79 -12.71
CA ASN A 99 -14.38 -0.57 -13.07
C ASN A 99 -14.44 -0.75 -14.60
N TYR A 100 -14.92 0.26 -15.32
CA TYR A 100 -14.95 0.26 -16.79
C TYR A 100 -13.54 0.19 -17.39
N ILE A 101 -12.60 1.04 -16.98
CA ILE A 101 -11.23 1.03 -17.52
C ILE A 101 -10.42 -0.19 -17.10
N ALA A 102 -10.75 -0.80 -15.96
CA ALA A 102 -10.16 -2.04 -15.47
C ALA A 102 -10.79 -3.29 -16.09
N THR A 103 -11.78 -3.14 -17.00
CA THR A 103 -12.38 -4.26 -17.71
C THR A 103 -11.31 -5.02 -18.50
N GLY A 104 -11.31 -6.35 -18.36
CA GLY A 104 -10.33 -7.24 -19.00
C GLY A 104 -9.05 -7.46 -18.18
N CYS A 105 -8.84 -6.75 -17.07
CA CYS A 105 -7.79 -7.11 -16.10
C CYS A 105 -8.16 -8.42 -15.41
N ARG A 106 -7.14 -9.26 -15.16
CA ARG A 106 -7.30 -10.51 -14.39
C ARG A 106 -7.27 -10.22 -12.89
N VAL A 107 -8.23 -9.41 -12.43
CA VAL A 107 -8.35 -8.98 -11.05
C VAL A 107 -9.72 -9.36 -10.51
N LYS A 108 -9.71 -9.93 -9.30
CA LYS A 108 -10.90 -10.09 -8.48
C LYS A 108 -10.90 -8.98 -7.44
N TRP A 109 -11.72 -7.95 -7.66
CA TRP A 109 -11.83 -6.85 -6.73
C TRP A 109 -12.48 -7.28 -5.42
N ASN A 110 -11.86 -6.93 -4.30
CA ASN A 110 -12.49 -7.06 -3.00
C ASN A 110 -13.68 -6.08 -2.93
N GLN A 111 -14.73 -6.48 -2.21
CA GLN A 111 -15.89 -5.60 -2.01
C GLN A 111 -15.56 -4.45 -1.06
N ASP A 112 -14.69 -4.69 -0.08
CA ASP A 112 -14.21 -3.68 0.84
C ASP A 112 -13.22 -2.74 0.14
N LYS A 113 -13.26 -1.47 0.53
CA LYS A 113 -12.42 -0.39 0.02
C LYS A 113 -11.97 0.47 1.19
N ILE A 114 -10.78 1.01 1.11
CA ILE A 114 -10.25 1.92 2.12
C ILE A 114 -10.12 3.31 1.48
N TYR A 115 -10.62 4.32 2.17
CA TYR A 115 -10.54 5.71 1.73
C TYR A 115 -9.67 6.51 2.69
N PHE A 116 -8.68 7.20 2.14
CA PHE A 116 -7.88 8.18 2.87
C PHE A 116 -8.33 9.58 2.49
N PRO A 117 -9.15 10.24 3.31
CA PRO A 117 -9.49 11.64 3.06
C PRO A 117 -8.22 12.48 3.22
N LEU A 118 -7.84 13.20 2.16
CA LEU A 118 -6.70 14.09 2.18
C LEU A 118 -7.19 15.50 2.47
N LEU A 119 -7.30 15.84 3.75
CA LEU A 119 -7.49 17.21 4.18
C LEU A 119 -6.17 17.99 4.03
N ASN A 120 -6.24 19.31 3.86
CA ASN A 120 -5.03 20.13 3.70
C ASN A 120 -4.07 19.97 4.89
N GLU A 121 -4.60 19.87 6.09
CA GLU A 121 -3.84 19.61 7.32
C GLU A 121 -3.13 18.26 7.31
N ASP A 122 -3.74 17.20 6.77
CA ASP A 122 -3.11 15.89 6.62
C ASP A 122 -1.94 15.97 5.65
N LEU A 123 -2.12 16.66 4.51
CA LEU A 123 -1.07 16.84 3.52
C LEU A 123 0.14 17.57 4.09
N ASP A 124 -0.09 18.59 4.94
CA ASP A 124 1.02 19.33 5.57
C ASP A 124 1.79 18.46 6.55
N VAL A 125 1.11 17.63 7.35
CA VAL A 125 1.76 16.67 8.26
C VAL A 125 2.54 15.62 7.48
N ILE A 126 1.98 15.09 6.37
CA ILE A 126 2.65 14.10 5.51
C ILE A 126 3.92 14.68 4.90
N LYS A 127 3.85 15.89 4.33
CA LYS A 127 5.01 16.60 3.77
C LYS A 127 6.09 16.86 4.82
N GLU A 128 5.68 17.28 6.02
CA GLU A 128 6.60 17.52 7.13
C GLU A 128 7.27 16.20 7.57
N ASN A 129 6.53 15.10 7.67
CA ASN A 129 7.05 13.77 7.96
C ASN A 129 8.11 13.34 6.93
N GLN A 130 7.82 13.54 5.63
CA GLN A 130 8.76 13.25 4.55
C GLN A 130 10.03 14.10 4.67
N ARG A 131 9.86 15.42 4.88
CA ARG A 131 10.99 16.37 4.99
C ARG A 131 11.90 16.07 6.17
N LEU A 132 11.35 15.66 7.31
CA LEU A 132 12.10 15.36 8.52
C LEU A 132 12.53 13.89 8.62
N SER A 133 12.11 13.06 7.67
CA SER A 133 12.27 11.61 7.74
C SER A 133 11.77 11.04 9.07
N LYS A 134 10.60 11.47 9.53
CA LYS A 134 9.97 11.06 10.79
C LYS A 134 8.54 10.62 10.55
N ILE A 135 8.05 9.74 11.40
CA ILE A 135 6.66 9.31 11.39
C ILE A 135 5.97 9.95 12.59
N ARG A 136 5.17 10.95 12.33
CA ARG A 136 4.37 11.63 13.36
C ARG A 136 2.90 11.52 13.00
N PHE A 137 2.09 11.09 13.96
CA PHE A 137 0.64 11.00 13.84
C PHE A 137 -0.08 12.23 14.38
N LYS A 138 0.61 12.99 15.24
CA LYS A 138 0.07 14.23 15.78
C LYS A 138 -0.17 15.24 14.66
N GLY A 139 -1.38 15.73 14.56
CA GLY A 139 -1.81 16.67 13.52
C GLY A 139 -2.53 16.05 12.35
N LEU A 140 -2.49 14.71 12.19
CA LEU A 140 -3.35 14.02 11.23
C LEU A 140 -4.81 14.05 11.71
N SER A 141 -5.74 14.18 10.78
CA SER A 141 -7.18 14.09 11.05
C SER A 141 -7.58 12.73 11.65
N ASN A 142 -8.71 12.70 12.35
CA ASN A 142 -9.22 11.45 12.89
C ASN A 142 -9.63 10.49 11.77
N GLU A 143 -10.15 11.02 10.68
CA GLU A 143 -10.56 10.28 9.49
C GLU A 143 -9.34 9.60 8.86
N TYR A 144 -8.24 10.32 8.65
CA TYR A 144 -7.01 9.75 8.12
C TYR A 144 -6.43 8.65 9.02
N LYS A 145 -6.40 8.89 10.34
CA LYS A 145 -5.94 7.90 11.33
C LYS A 145 -6.81 6.65 11.33
N THR A 146 -8.13 6.80 11.21
CA THR A 146 -9.06 5.67 11.14
C THR A 146 -8.77 4.82 9.90
N SER A 147 -8.63 5.43 8.73
CA SER A 147 -8.32 4.72 7.49
C SER A 147 -6.97 4.01 7.56
N LEU A 148 -5.95 4.67 8.15
CA LEU A 148 -4.64 4.05 8.36
C LEU A 148 -4.72 2.85 9.31
N MET A 149 -5.52 2.94 10.36
CA MET A 149 -5.73 1.85 11.30
C MET A 149 -6.46 0.68 10.64
N GLU A 150 -7.49 0.93 9.84
CA GLU A 150 -8.22 -0.09 9.09
C GLU A 150 -7.30 -0.81 8.10
N TRP A 151 -6.51 -0.08 7.34
CA TRP A 151 -5.55 -0.68 6.41
C TRP A 151 -4.50 -1.51 7.12
N THR A 152 -3.95 -0.99 8.22
CA THR A 152 -2.97 -1.74 9.02
C THR A 152 -3.58 -3.00 9.63
N GLN A 153 -4.84 -2.96 10.08
CA GLN A 153 -5.57 -4.13 10.58
C GLN A 153 -5.77 -5.19 9.50
N ASP A 154 -6.10 -4.75 8.27
CA ASP A 154 -6.23 -5.70 7.16
C ASP A 154 -4.90 -6.37 6.82
N ILE A 155 -3.78 -5.61 6.82
CA ILE A 155 -2.44 -6.16 6.57
C ILE A 155 -2.03 -7.16 7.67
N CYS A 156 -2.15 -6.76 8.94
CA CYS A 156 -1.62 -7.51 10.07
C CYS A 156 -2.55 -8.64 10.53
N GLY A 157 -3.86 -8.50 10.34
CA GLY A 157 -4.86 -9.43 10.86
C GLY A 157 -5.05 -9.38 12.39
N ASP A 158 -4.39 -8.44 13.09
CA ASP A 158 -4.47 -8.23 14.54
C ASP A 158 -5.07 -6.87 14.89
N SER A 159 -6.37 -6.81 15.04
CA SER A 159 -7.09 -5.58 15.38
C SER A 159 -6.71 -5.01 16.76
N ASN A 160 -6.42 -5.86 17.74
CA ASN A 160 -6.10 -5.40 19.09
C ASN A 160 -4.68 -4.86 19.18
N GLY A 161 -3.72 -5.54 18.57
CA GLY A 161 -2.33 -5.09 18.48
C GLY A 161 -2.21 -3.75 17.77
N VAL A 162 -2.90 -3.59 16.63
CA VAL A 162 -2.91 -2.33 15.87
C VAL A 162 -3.51 -1.20 16.68
N LYS A 163 -4.66 -1.39 17.33
CA LYS A 163 -5.27 -0.36 18.20
C LYS A 163 -4.34 0.05 19.34
N LYS A 164 -3.64 -0.91 19.95
CA LYS A 164 -2.67 -0.64 21.02
C LYS A 164 -1.48 0.18 20.49
N ALA A 165 -0.92 -0.21 19.34
CA ALA A 165 0.19 0.47 18.70
C ALA A 165 -0.18 1.92 18.33
N CYS A 166 -1.34 2.15 17.71
CA CYS A 166 -1.82 3.49 17.39
C CYS A 166 -1.91 4.40 18.63
N ARG A 167 -2.47 3.88 19.73
CA ARG A 167 -2.56 4.64 21.00
C ARG A 167 -1.18 4.98 21.58
N GLN A 168 -0.19 4.09 21.44
CA GLN A 168 1.18 4.36 21.89
C GLN A 168 1.83 5.47 21.06
N ILE A 169 1.72 5.40 19.74
CA ILE A 169 2.25 6.41 18.82
C ILE A 169 1.62 7.80 19.09
N GLU A 170 0.31 7.87 19.34
CA GLU A 170 -0.37 9.12 19.68
C GLU A 170 0.12 9.73 20.99
N ARG A 171 0.53 8.92 21.95
CA ARG A 171 1.09 9.36 23.24
C ARG A 171 2.53 9.78 23.14
N GLY A 172 3.21 9.53 22.02
CA GLY A 172 4.62 9.87 21.81
C GLY A 172 5.59 8.96 22.56
N VAL A 173 5.18 7.72 22.84
CA VAL A 173 6.00 6.69 23.50
C VAL A 173 6.56 5.77 22.42
#